data_2988212c6f42de4761f73f2e9459f109
#
_entry.id   2988212c6f42de4761f73f2e9459f109
#
_cell.length_a   1.000
_cell.length_b   1.000
_cell.length_c   1.000
_cell.angle_alpha   90.00
_cell.angle_beta   90.00
_cell.angle_gamma   90.00
#
_symmetry.space_group_name_H-M   'P 1'
#
loop_
_entity.id
_entity.type
_entity.pdbx_description
1 polymer ?
#
loop_
_entity_poly.entity_id
_entity_poly.type
_entity_poly.pdbx_seq_one_letter_code
_entity_poly.pdbx_strand_id
1 'polypeptide(L)'
;MSSRALVRIDRATLRELVASHVRFLRRDPAGRRAKLAFYDLSGMELDGLDLSGADLTGARLKGCSARGTRFVGATLFCADLRFARLQSADLSRADLRGVNLRGADLSDARMREVDMRVGELARQGTGGQAEGTLGGAVDAATATLKGVDLSGARLVQTVAMQVDLSDGKLVGASLDGVDFRNANFTGADLRKANLRDCNMSGANLRGSVILGAAFEGVVLGDADAAGAILDANARASFARAGNASVKFRELAGSVEEALDDHARWIASQGASGKRLDLSNVDLSGFSFDGKDMSGAVLRNSVAARASFRGAVLVLVDFASSDLSHADFTDADLRAGTFKRGYMADAKFAGANLQPVRFGGATGQVMAASFERARLWRADLSRAVLRKAELSHADFSEAILRAADLREANLDGAQFSHADLAGCLIDGPLPN
;
A
#
# COMPACT_ATOMS: atom_id res chain seq x y z
N MET A 1 8.85 38.85 -18.17
CA MET A 1 9.95 37.86 -18.30
C MET A 1 9.76 37.12 -19.59
N SER A 2 10.80 37.17 -20.46
CA SER A 2 10.77 36.65 -21.84
C SER A 2 10.30 35.18 -21.90
N SER A 3 9.51 34.81 -22.93
CA SER A 3 9.19 33.44 -23.32
C SER A 3 10.50 32.62 -23.31
N ARG A 4 10.71 31.83 -22.24
CA ARG A 4 11.88 30.96 -22.24
C ARG A 4 11.56 29.76 -23.11
N ALA A 5 12.06 29.76 -24.33
CA ALA A 5 12.19 28.54 -25.11
C ALA A 5 12.94 27.49 -24.27
N LEU A 6 12.50 26.22 -24.37
CA LEU A 6 13.21 25.14 -23.68
C LEU A 6 14.65 25.11 -24.15
N VAL A 7 15.57 25.11 -23.20
CA VAL A 7 17.00 25.03 -23.46
C VAL A 7 17.40 23.56 -23.59
N ARG A 8 17.89 23.16 -24.75
CA ARG A 8 18.40 21.80 -24.93
C ARG A 8 19.73 21.67 -24.18
N ILE A 9 19.88 20.62 -23.40
CA ILE A 9 21.10 20.33 -22.65
C ILE A 9 21.74 19.05 -23.22
N ASP A 10 23.09 19.06 -23.31
CA ASP A 10 23.83 17.84 -23.65
C ASP A 10 24.25 17.09 -22.39
N ARG A 11 24.70 15.83 -22.57
CA ARG A 11 25.09 14.96 -21.46
C ARG A 11 26.30 15.48 -20.66
N ALA A 12 27.22 16.20 -21.29
CA ALA A 12 28.43 16.72 -20.62
C ALA A 12 28.02 17.85 -19.66
N THR A 13 27.28 18.83 -20.16
CA THR A 13 26.77 19.96 -19.37
C THR A 13 25.90 19.47 -18.21
N LEU A 14 25.02 18.46 -18.44
CA LEU A 14 24.23 17.88 -17.37
C LEU A 14 25.11 17.26 -16.28
N ARG A 15 26.14 16.49 -16.64
CA ARG A 15 27.09 15.91 -15.68
C ARG A 15 27.81 16.97 -14.84
N GLU A 16 28.22 18.06 -15.43
CA GLU A 16 28.86 19.16 -14.72
C GLU A 16 27.91 19.84 -13.73
N LEU A 17 26.66 20.11 -14.15
CA LEU A 17 25.64 20.68 -13.28
C LEU A 17 25.33 19.74 -12.10
N VAL A 18 25.20 18.46 -12.35
CA VAL A 18 24.93 17.43 -11.30
C VAL A 18 26.15 17.32 -10.36
N ALA A 19 27.39 17.29 -10.89
CA ALA A 19 28.59 17.24 -10.06
C ALA A 19 28.71 18.47 -9.14
N SER A 20 28.40 19.67 -9.67
CA SER A 20 28.30 20.88 -8.86
C SER A 20 27.20 20.81 -7.81
N HIS A 21 26.05 20.23 -8.17
CA HIS A 21 24.93 20.05 -7.25
C HIS A 21 25.23 19.06 -6.11
N VAL A 22 25.93 17.97 -6.40
CA VAL A 22 26.39 17.01 -5.36
C VAL A 22 27.31 17.70 -4.36
N ARG A 23 28.22 18.59 -4.82
CA ARG A 23 29.03 19.44 -3.94
C ARG A 23 28.16 20.36 -3.08
N PHE A 24 27.17 21.01 -3.69
CA PHE A 24 26.20 21.85 -2.96
C PHE A 24 25.48 21.08 -1.85
N LEU A 25 25.02 19.86 -2.12
CA LEU A 25 24.36 19.01 -1.12
C LEU A 25 25.30 18.65 0.05
N ARG A 26 26.60 18.53 -0.23
CA ARG A 26 27.67 18.31 0.78
C ARG A 26 28.09 19.58 1.50
N ARG A 27 27.41 20.73 1.22
CA ARG A 27 27.75 22.06 1.76
C ARG A 27 29.16 22.55 1.38
N ASP A 28 29.72 22.08 0.26
CA ASP A 28 30.97 22.59 -0.31
C ASP A 28 30.75 24.01 -0.87
N PRO A 29 31.54 25.01 -0.48
CA PRO A 29 31.40 26.40 -0.96
C PRO A 29 31.49 26.53 -2.49
N ALA A 30 32.17 25.61 -3.18
CA ALA A 30 32.30 25.59 -4.64
C ALA A 30 31.07 24.95 -5.32
N GLY A 31 30.17 24.28 -4.53
CA GLY A 31 28.95 23.66 -5.03
C GLY A 31 27.88 24.70 -5.41
N ARG A 32 27.09 24.39 -6.39
CA ARG A 32 25.92 25.20 -6.79
C ARG A 32 24.70 24.33 -6.93
N ARG A 33 23.55 24.82 -6.45
CA ARG A 33 22.25 24.17 -6.64
C ARG A 33 21.95 23.99 -8.13
N ALA A 34 21.55 22.80 -8.58
CA ALA A 34 21.14 22.55 -9.96
C ALA A 34 19.92 23.40 -10.31
N LYS A 35 20.07 24.26 -11.33
CA LYS A 35 19.02 25.08 -11.92
C LYS A 35 18.69 24.52 -13.31
N LEU A 36 17.73 23.64 -13.39
CA LEU A 36 17.31 22.94 -14.61
C LEU A 36 15.92 23.41 -15.07
N ALA A 37 15.46 24.57 -14.57
CA ALA A 37 14.19 25.16 -14.95
C ALA A 37 14.17 25.45 -16.45
N PHE A 38 13.10 24.97 -17.13
CA PHE A 38 12.90 25.09 -18.59
C PHE A 38 13.95 24.40 -19.46
N TYR A 39 14.70 23.45 -18.90
CA TYR A 39 15.57 22.58 -19.71
C TYR A 39 14.81 21.44 -20.37
N ASP A 40 15.23 21.06 -21.57
CA ASP A 40 14.76 19.84 -22.26
C ASP A 40 15.70 18.68 -21.91
N LEU A 41 15.24 17.80 -21.02
CA LEU A 41 15.90 16.59 -20.56
C LEU A 41 15.22 15.33 -21.14
N SER A 42 14.43 15.48 -22.21
CA SER A 42 13.67 14.36 -22.79
C SER A 42 14.58 13.22 -23.21
N GLY A 43 14.23 11.99 -22.81
CA GLY A 43 14.98 10.79 -23.12
C GLY A 43 16.35 10.67 -22.45
N MET A 44 16.70 11.61 -21.56
CA MET A 44 17.98 11.55 -20.84
C MET A 44 17.98 10.49 -19.76
N GLU A 45 19.18 10.07 -19.38
CA GLU A 45 19.45 9.11 -18.33
C GLU A 45 19.89 9.86 -17.07
N LEU A 46 19.05 9.77 -16.03
CA LEU A 46 19.20 10.42 -14.74
C LEU A 46 19.27 9.39 -13.60
N ASP A 47 19.34 8.08 -13.92
CA ASP A 47 19.25 7.00 -12.96
C ASP A 47 20.24 7.16 -11.81
N GLY A 48 19.76 7.02 -10.58
CA GLY A 48 20.54 7.08 -9.35
C GLY A 48 21.13 8.46 -8.99
N LEU A 49 20.84 9.51 -9.75
CA LEU A 49 21.34 10.86 -9.44
C LEU A 49 20.69 11.43 -8.18
N ASP A 50 21.42 12.26 -7.44
CA ASP A 50 20.85 13.05 -6.35
C ASP A 50 20.55 14.48 -6.85
N LEU A 51 19.28 14.75 -7.10
CA LEU A 51 18.71 16.03 -7.50
C LEU A 51 17.84 16.64 -6.38
N SER A 52 18.11 16.27 -5.13
CA SER A 52 17.38 16.77 -3.96
C SER A 52 17.44 18.29 -3.88
N GLY A 53 16.26 18.93 -3.78
CA GLY A 53 16.15 20.38 -3.77
C GLY A 53 16.50 21.07 -5.09
N ALA A 54 16.75 20.39 -6.19
CA ALA A 54 17.00 20.99 -7.49
C ALA A 54 15.77 21.77 -8.01
N ASP A 55 15.99 22.72 -8.91
CA ASP A 55 14.93 23.47 -9.58
C ASP A 55 14.75 22.95 -11.01
N LEU A 56 13.65 22.25 -11.25
CA LEU A 56 13.22 21.69 -12.54
C LEU A 56 11.90 22.31 -13.00
N THR A 57 11.58 23.52 -12.55
CA THR A 57 10.34 24.23 -12.92
C THR A 57 10.18 24.28 -14.43
N GLY A 58 9.05 23.80 -14.96
CA GLY A 58 8.73 23.77 -16.38
C GLY A 58 9.70 22.95 -17.24
N ALA A 59 10.54 22.12 -16.63
CA ALA A 59 11.45 21.26 -17.38
C ALA A 59 10.70 20.17 -18.14
N ARG A 60 11.23 19.75 -19.29
CA ARG A 60 10.72 18.63 -20.05
C ARG A 60 11.56 17.39 -19.78
N LEU A 61 10.97 16.40 -19.12
CA LEU A 61 11.58 15.10 -18.79
C LEU A 61 10.85 13.94 -19.49
N LYS A 62 10.18 14.23 -20.60
CA LYS A 62 9.38 13.24 -21.32
C LYS A 62 10.25 12.04 -21.72
N GLY A 63 9.84 10.84 -21.28
CA GLY A 63 10.51 9.57 -21.58
C GLY A 63 11.93 9.46 -21.02
N CYS A 64 12.35 10.32 -20.08
CA CYS A 64 13.65 10.15 -19.40
C CYS A 64 13.67 8.89 -18.55
N SER A 65 14.88 8.40 -18.26
CA SER A 65 15.10 7.38 -17.21
C SER A 65 15.61 8.09 -15.96
N ALA A 66 14.88 7.92 -14.85
CA ALA A 66 15.21 8.50 -13.54
C ALA A 66 14.96 7.47 -12.42
N ARG A 67 15.34 6.22 -12.66
CA ARG A 67 15.18 5.12 -11.71
C ARG A 67 16.08 5.34 -10.49
N GLY A 68 15.50 5.19 -9.30
CA GLY A 68 16.22 5.39 -8.06
C GLY A 68 16.79 6.81 -7.87
N THR A 69 16.39 7.76 -8.71
CA THR A 69 16.82 9.17 -8.62
C THR A 69 16.18 9.81 -7.41
N ARG A 70 16.96 10.65 -6.71
CA ARG A 70 16.49 11.42 -5.56
C ARG A 70 16.07 12.82 -5.99
N PHE A 71 14.77 13.11 -5.86
CA PHE A 71 14.18 14.44 -6.07
C PHE A 71 13.61 15.02 -4.77
N VAL A 72 14.15 14.63 -3.62
CA VAL A 72 13.61 15.01 -2.29
C VAL A 72 13.57 16.54 -2.18
N GLY A 73 12.35 17.10 -1.98
CA GLY A 73 12.16 18.55 -1.90
C GLY A 73 12.51 19.31 -3.18
N ALA A 74 12.67 18.66 -4.32
CA ALA A 74 12.90 19.32 -5.61
C ALA A 74 11.64 20.06 -6.09
N THR A 75 11.82 21.10 -6.89
CA THR A 75 10.73 21.82 -7.57
C THR A 75 10.58 21.28 -8.98
N LEU A 76 9.50 20.54 -9.23
CA LEU A 76 9.10 20.05 -10.57
C LEU A 76 7.82 20.75 -11.05
N PHE A 77 7.56 21.96 -10.56
CA PHE A 77 6.37 22.74 -10.84
C PHE A 77 6.13 22.86 -12.36
N CYS A 78 4.96 22.41 -12.85
CA CYS A 78 4.58 22.38 -14.28
C CYS A 78 5.57 21.61 -15.18
N ALA A 79 6.34 20.65 -14.65
CA ALA A 79 7.23 19.84 -15.48
C ALA A 79 6.46 18.79 -16.29
N ASP A 80 7.03 18.38 -17.43
CA ASP A 80 6.49 17.31 -18.29
C ASP A 80 7.26 16.01 -18.06
N LEU A 81 6.66 15.10 -17.31
CA LEU A 81 7.20 13.78 -16.96
C LEU A 81 6.49 12.65 -17.73
N ARG A 82 5.79 12.95 -18.80
CA ARG A 82 5.07 11.92 -19.57
C ARG A 82 6.00 10.79 -19.98
N PHE A 83 5.54 9.55 -19.75
CA PHE A 83 6.29 8.34 -20.10
C PHE A 83 7.68 8.25 -19.45
N ALA A 84 7.97 9.02 -18.41
CA ALA A 84 9.22 8.94 -17.66
C ALA A 84 9.28 7.64 -16.85
N ARG A 85 10.47 7.09 -16.68
CA ARG A 85 10.74 5.89 -15.88
C ARG A 85 11.32 6.33 -14.54
N LEU A 86 10.49 6.32 -13.50
CA LEU A 86 10.77 6.83 -12.16
C LEU A 86 10.70 5.72 -11.09
N GLN A 87 10.87 4.45 -11.50
CA GLN A 87 10.78 3.32 -10.56
C GLN A 87 11.77 3.52 -9.40
N SER A 88 11.28 3.29 -8.18
CA SER A 88 12.03 3.45 -6.93
C SER A 88 12.63 4.85 -6.70
N ALA A 89 12.22 5.87 -7.46
CA ALA A 89 12.65 7.24 -7.24
C ALA A 89 12.11 7.80 -5.91
N ASP A 90 12.85 8.74 -5.32
CA ASP A 90 12.41 9.44 -4.11
C ASP A 90 12.02 10.89 -4.44
N LEU A 91 10.71 11.13 -4.53
CA LEU A 91 10.11 12.45 -4.76
C LEU A 91 9.52 13.03 -3.46
N SER A 92 9.86 12.50 -2.30
CA SER A 92 9.28 12.95 -1.03
C SER A 92 9.43 14.47 -0.86
N ARG A 93 8.32 15.13 -0.47
CA ARG A 93 8.22 16.59 -0.31
C ARG A 93 8.54 17.41 -1.55
N ALA A 94 8.53 16.81 -2.74
CA ALA A 94 8.70 17.55 -3.99
C ALA A 94 7.45 18.37 -4.32
N ASP A 95 7.65 19.50 -5.02
CA ASP A 95 6.58 20.30 -5.60
C ASP A 95 6.28 19.80 -7.03
N LEU A 96 5.22 19.03 -7.17
CA LEU A 96 4.72 18.45 -8.44
C LEU A 96 3.44 19.17 -8.93
N ARG A 97 3.12 20.36 -8.43
CA ARG A 97 1.92 21.08 -8.86
C ARG A 97 1.93 21.35 -10.36
N GLY A 98 0.81 21.05 -11.02
CA GLY A 98 0.65 21.22 -12.46
C GLY A 98 1.52 20.29 -13.32
N VAL A 99 2.11 19.25 -12.75
CA VAL A 99 2.94 18.29 -13.47
C VAL A 99 2.10 17.39 -14.40
N ASN A 100 2.68 16.95 -15.50
CA ASN A 100 2.10 15.92 -16.35
C ASN A 100 2.88 14.61 -16.21
N LEU A 101 2.24 13.61 -15.60
CA LEU A 101 2.76 12.26 -15.31
C LEU A 101 2.13 11.20 -16.23
N ARG A 102 1.37 11.57 -17.24
CA ARG A 102 0.61 10.63 -18.07
C ARG A 102 1.52 9.52 -18.62
N GLY A 103 1.15 8.27 -18.33
CA GLY A 103 1.90 7.10 -18.76
C GLY A 103 3.29 6.96 -18.13
N ALA A 104 3.61 7.72 -17.08
CA ALA A 104 4.86 7.55 -16.33
C ALA A 104 4.81 6.27 -15.47
N ASP A 105 5.98 5.68 -15.23
CA ASP A 105 6.14 4.54 -14.33
C ASP A 105 6.88 4.97 -13.06
N LEU A 106 6.13 5.03 -11.96
CA LEU A 106 6.59 5.39 -10.61
C LEU A 106 6.48 4.18 -9.66
N SER A 107 6.55 2.95 -10.18
CA SER A 107 6.47 1.76 -9.34
C SER A 107 7.47 1.83 -8.19
N ASP A 108 7.03 1.53 -6.97
CA ASP A 108 7.81 1.54 -5.74
C ASP A 108 8.48 2.89 -5.40
N ALA A 109 8.04 3.99 -6.03
CA ALA A 109 8.55 5.32 -5.73
C ALA A 109 8.11 5.80 -4.33
N ARG A 110 8.95 6.64 -3.70
CA ARG A 110 8.61 7.36 -2.47
C ARG A 110 8.11 8.74 -2.82
N MET A 111 6.86 9.03 -2.48
CA MET A 111 6.19 10.31 -2.78
C MET A 111 5.50 10.88 -1.53
N ARG A 112 6.10 10.68 -0.37
CA ARG A 112 5.56 11.16 0.92
C ARG A 112 5.45 12.67 0.93
N GLU A 113 4.30 13.18 1.37
CA GLU A 113 4.05 14.62 1.52
C GLU A 113 4.27 15.43 0.21
N VAL A 114 4.19 14.77 -0.95
CA VAL A 114 4.30 15.44 -2.25
C VAL A 114 3.11 16.36 -2.49
N ASP A 115 3.34 17.51 -3.13
CA ASP A 115 2.26 18.43 -3.53
C ASP A 115 1.97 18.27 -5.03
N MET A 116 0.78 17.72 -5.36
CA MET A 116 0.30 17.46 -6.72
C MET A 116 -1.00 18.22 -7.01
N ARG A 117 -1.18 19.39 -6.45
CA ARG A 117 -2.35 20.24 -6.72
C ARG A 117 -2.22 20.93 -8.08
N VAL A 118 -3.29 21.62 -8.47
CA VAL A 118 -3.29 22.51 -9.66
C VAL A 118 -2.12 23.49 -9.57
N GLY A 119 -1.44 23.67 -10.68
CA GLY A 119 -0.34 24.62 -10.82
C GLY A 119 -0.26 25.14 -12.25
N GLU A 120 -0.19 26.46 -12.43
CA GLU A 120 -0.14 27.08 -13.74
C GLU A 120 1.00 28.09 -13.84
N LEU A 121 1.75 28.02 -14.94
CA LEU A 121 2.77 28.98 -15.31
C LEU A 121 2.33 29.74 -16.57
N ALA A 122 2.21 31.05 -16.46
CA ALA A 122 1.95 31.88 -17.64
C ALA A 122 3.13 31.79 -18.62
N ARG A 123 2.85 31.46 -19.88
CA ARG A 123 3.78 31.62 -21.02
C ARG A 123 3.61 33.02 -21.57
N GLN A 124 4.65 33.83 -21.50
CA GLN A 124 4.69 35.09 -22.20
C GLN A 124 5.32 34.88 -23.58
N GLY A 125 4.56 35.20 -24.65
CA GLY A 125 5.05 35.20 -26.03
C GLY A 125 6.00 36.36 -26.32
N THR A 126 6.66 36.28 -27.47
CA THR A 126 7.39 37.38 -28.06
C THR A 126 6.45 38.54 -28.40
N GLY A 127 6.43 39.58 -27.56
CA GLY A 127 5.49 40.70 -27.74
C GLY A 127 4.65 41.03 -26.52
N GLY A 128 4.85 40.33 -25.38
CA GLY A 128 4.19 40.65 -24.10
C GLY A 128 2.75 40.14 -23.95
N GLN A 129 2.20 39.44 -24.95
CA GLN A 129 0.90 38.75 -24.83
C GLN A 129 1.09 37.33 -24.27
N ALA A 130 0.13 36.86 -23.45
CA ALA A 130 0.14 35.49 -22.93
C ALA A 130 -0.11 34.49 -24.07
N GLU A 131 0.85 33.63 -24.41
CA GLU A 131 0.72 32.55 -25.42
C GLU A 131 0.15 31.24 -24.80
N GLY A 132 -0.52 31.31 -23.66
CA GLY A 132 -1.08 30.17 -22.95
C GLY A 132 -0.42 29.91 -21.60
N THR A 133 -0.81 28.81 -20.98
CA THR A 133 -0.27 28.36 -19.70
C THR A 133 0.45 27.03 -19.83
N LEU A 134 1.49 26.81 -19.01
CA LEU A 134 2.03 25.48 -18.72
C LEU A 134 1.42 24.96 -17.44
N GLY A 135 1.09 23.66 -17.40
CA GLY A 135 0.49 23.03 -16.22
C GLY A 135 -1.04 23.05 -16.27
N GLY A 136 -1.66 23.18 -15.14
CA GLY A 136 -3.08 23.01 -14.89
C GLY A 136 -3.33 21.99 -13.79
N ALA A 137 -4.40 21.19 -13.91
CA ALA A 137 -4.58 20.01 -13.08
C ALA A 137 -3.47 18.99 -13.35
N VAL A 138 -2.99 18.32 -12.30
CA VAL A 138 -2.04 17.22 -12.48
C VAL A 138 -2.70 16.10 -13.29
N ASP A 139 -2.03 15.64 -14.34
CA ASP A 139 -2.50 14.52 -15.18
C ASP A 139 -1.60 13.30 -14.91
N ALA A 140 -2.12 12.36 -14.14
CA ALA A 140 -1.52 11.06 -13.85
C ALA A 140 -2.27 9.91 -14.55
N ALA A 141 -3.13 10.21 -15.54
CA ALA A 141 -3.90 9.18 -16.24
C ALA A 141 -2.96 8.13 -16.85
N THR A 142 -3.34 6.86 -16.68
CA THR A 142 -2.57 5.69 -17.15
C THR A 142 -1.14 5.56 -16.58
N ALA A 143 -0.79 6.32 -15.53
CA ALA A 143 0.48 6.15 -14.86
C ALA A 143 0.49 4.84 -14.03
N THR A 144 1.67 4.24 -13.87
CA THR A 144 1.88 3.12 -12.98
C THR A 144 2.47 3.63 -11.66
N LEU A 145 1.72 3.48 -10.57
CA LEU A 145 2.06 3.89 -9.21
C LEU A 145 2.00 2.68 -8.25
N LYS A 146 2.25 1.49 -8.78
CA LYS A 146 2.22 0.25 -8.00
C LYS A 146 3.22 0.29 -6.87
N GLY A 147 2.79 -0.06 -5.64
CA GLY A 147 3.66 -0.07 -4.46
C GLY A 147 4.13 1.33 -4.01
N VAL A 148 3.64 2.41 -4.61
CA VAL A 148 4.04 3.79 -4.28
C VAL A 148 3.71 4.16 -2.84
N ASP A 149 4.58 4.97 -2.21
CA ASP A 149 4.25 5.59 -0.91
C ASP A 149 3.84 7.05 -1.11
N LEU A 150 2.54 7.31 -1.11
CA LEU A 150 1.88 8.61 -1.19
C LEU A 150 1.33 9.07 0.18
N SER A 151 1.86 8.54 1.28
CA SER A 151 1.39 8.92 2.62
C SER A 151 1.50 10.43 2.84
N GLY A 152 0.39 11.07 3.26
CA GLY A 152 0.31 12.51 3.46
C GLY A 152 0.40 13.37 2.20
N ALA A 153 0.41 12.79 1.00
CA ALA A 153 0.46 13.50 -0.27
C ALA A 153 -0.83 14.32 -0.52
N ARG A 154 -0.74 15.34 -1.38
CA ARG A 154 -1.84 16.25 -1.72
C ARG A 154 -2.13 16.18 -3.22
N LEU A 155 -3.18 15.44 -3.61
CA LEU A 155 -3.58 15.20 -5.00
C LEU A 155 -4.95 15.82 -5.34
N VAL A 156 -5.27 16.94 -4.76
CA VAL A 156 -6.59 17.58 -4.92
C VAL A 156 -6.86 17.93 -6.39
N GLN A 157 -8.05 17.53 -6.90
CA GLN A 157 -8.48 17.76 -8.29
C GLN A 157 -7.53 17.22 -9.36
N THR A 158 -6.83 16.14 -9.08
CA THR A 158 -5.94 15.44 -10.02
C THR A 158 -6.74 14.55 -10.97
N VAL A 159 -6.30 14.45 -12.23
CA VAL A 159 -6.80 13.45 -13.16
C VAL A 159 -5.96 12.18 -13.06
N ALA A 160 -6.54 11.11 -12.52
CA ALA A 160 -5.87 9.84 -12.25
C ALA A 160 -6.66 8.64 -12.80
N MET A 161 -7.33 8.83 -13.95
CA MET A 161 -8.08 7.76 -14.61
C MET A 161 -7.16 6.62 -15.03
N GLN A 162 -7.61 5.37 -14.79
CA GLN A 162 -6.88 4.15 -15.16
C GLN A 162 -5.47 4.09 -14.57
N VAL A 163 -5.21 4.82 -13.48
CA VAL A 163 -3.94 4.74 -12.75
C VAL A 163 -3.83 3.39 -12.04
N ASP A 164 -2.65 2.80 -12.03
CA ASP A 164 -2.38 1.62 -11.20
C ASP A 164 -1.76 2.05 -9.87
N LEU A 165 -2.55 2.01 -8.81
CA LEU A 165 -2.18 2.27 -7.41
C LEU A 165 -2.19 0.97 -6.57
N SER A 166 -2.08 -0.18 -7.23
CA SER A 166 -2.07 -1.47 -6.52
C SER A 166 -0.94 -1.53 -5.50
N ASP A 167 -1.26 -2.07 -4.31
CA ASP A 167 -0.36 -2.18 -3.16
C ASP A 167 0.23 -0.83 -2.66
N GLY A 168 -0.30 0.31 -3.15
CA GLY A 168 0.16 1.66 -2.79
C GLY A 168 -0.22 2.05 -1.36
N LYS A 169 0.60 2.91 -0.73
CA LYS A 169 0.33 3.51 0.58
C LYS A 169 -0.16 4.94 0.39
N LEU A 170 -1.43 5.20 0.71
CA LEU A 170 -2.08 6.52 0.62
C LEU A 170 -2.58 6.98 1.99
N VAL A 171 -1.92 6.57 3.07
CA VAL A 171 -2.34 6.86 4.44
C VAL A 171 -2.37 8.37 4.69
N GLY A 172 -3.55 8.91 5.06
CA GLY A 172 -3.74 10.33 5.31
C GLY A 172 -3.54 11.23 4.09
N ALA A 173 -3.52 10.68 2.87
CA ALA A 173 -3.43 11.49 1.66
C ALA A 173 -4.70 12.33 1.46
N SER A 174 -4.53 13.56 0.95
CA SER A 174 -5.63 14.45 0.55
C SER A 174 -5.91 14.23 -0.93
N LEU A 175 -7.02 13.56 -1.22
CA LEU A 175 -7.42 13.11 -2.56
C LEU A 175 -8.72 13.77 -3.04
N ASP A 176 -9.14 14.85 -2.37
CA ASP A 176 -10.39 15.54 -2.60
C ASP A 176 -10.62 15.88 -4.08
N GLY A 177 -11.78 15.47 -4.64
CA GLY A 177 -12.16 15.73 -6.03
C GLY A 177 -11.29 15.05 -7.09
N VAL A 178 -10.53 14.02 -6.76
CA VAL A 178 -9.71 13.28 -7.75
C VAL A 178 -10.58 12.39 -8.62
N ASP A 179 -10.28 12.37 -9.92
CA ASP A 179 -10.91 11.46 -10.89
C ASP A 179 -10.12 10.14 -10.98
N PHE A 180 -10.61 9.12 -10.26
CA PHE A 180 -10.06 7.76 -10.21
C PHE A 180 -10.85 6.75 -11.04
N ARG A 181 -11.57 7.18 -12.05
CA ARG A 181 -12.35 6.23 -12.87
C ARG A 181 -11.47 5.11 -13.43
N ASN A 182 -11.93 3.87 -13.22
CA ASN A 182 -11.24 2.65 -13.63
C ASN A 182 -9.81 2.51 -13.07
N ALA A 183 -9.48 3.19 -11.97
CA ALA A 183 -8.19 3.04 -11.30
C ALA A 183 -8.09 1.70 -10.57
N ASN A 184 -6.86 1.18 -10.44
CA ASN A 184 -6.58 -0.05 -9.72
C ASN A 184 -6.01 0.26 -8.34
N PHE A 185 -6.79 0.01 -7.29
CA PHE A 185 -6.39 0.12 -5.87
C PHE A 185 -6.27 -1.25 -5.20
N THR A 186 -6.09 -2.34 -5.96
CA THR A 186 -5.98 -3.67 -5.37
C THR A 186 -4.92 -3.69 -4.27
N GLY A 187 -5.31 -4.05 -3.05
CA GLY A 187 -4.39 -4.11 -1.92
C GLY A 187 -3.87 -2.76 -1.42
N ALA A 188 -4.37 -1.62 -1.90
CA ALA A 188 -3.92 -0.30 -1.46
C ALA A 188 -4.31 0.00 -0.01
N ASP A 189 -3.52 0.85 0.65
CA ASP A 189 -3.78 1.34 1.99
C ASP A 189 -4.28 2.80 1.95
N LEU A 190 -5.58 2.97 2.11
CA LEU A 190 -6.30 4.25 2.07
C LEU A 190 -6.73 4.72 3.47
N ARG A 191 -6.09 4.21 4.52
CA ARG A 191 -6.45 4.61 5.90
C ARG A 191 -6.33 6.11 6.09
N LYS A 192 -7.38 6.72 6.69
CA LYS A 192 -7.45 8.16 6.97
C LYS A 192 -7.28 9.05 5.74
N ALA A 193 -7.39 8.53 4.52
CA ALA A 193 -7.36 9.33 3.31
C ALA A 193 -8.61 10.21 3.21
N ASN A 194 -8.46 11.42 2.67
CA ASN A 194 -9.61 12.25 2.30
C ASN A 194 -10.00 11.94 0.84
N LEU A 195 -11.09 11.21 0.66
CA LEU A 195 -11.63 10.79 -0.65
C LEU A 195 -12.88 11.59 -1.04
N ARG A 196 -13.17 12.70 -0.35
CA ARG A 196 -14.38 13.51 -0.65
C ARG A 196 -14.46 13.85 -2.11
N ASP A 197 -15.69 13.77 -2.64
CA ASP A 197 -16.01 14.15 -4.01
C ASP A 197 -15.19 13.45 -5.10
N CYS A 198 -14.47 12.36 -4.76
CA CYS A 198 -13.77 11.53 -5.75
C CYS A 198 -14.73 10.80 -6.66
N ASN A 199 -14.35 10.64 -7.93
CA ASN A 199 -15.01 9.72 -8.82
C ASN A 199 -14.22 8.40 -8.94
N MET A 200 -14.74 7.35 -8.32
CA MET A 200 -14.14 6.01 -8.30
C MET A 200 -14.96 5.00 -9.12
N SER A 201 -15.80 5.47 -10.05
CA SER A 201 -16.60 4.57 -10.90
C SER A 201 -15.72 3.58 -11.65
N GLY A 202 -16.05 2.29 -11.56
CA GLY A 202 -15.28 1.21 -12.17
C GLY A 202 -13.92 0.93 -11.50
N ALA A 203 -13.58 1.61 -10.40
CA ALA A 203 -12.32 1.37 -9.71
C ALA A 203 -12.28 -0.04 -9.07
N ASN A 204 -11.11 -0.66 -9.10
CA ASN A 204 -10.85 -1.93 -8.45
C ASN A 204 -10.21 -1.69 -7.06
N LEU A 205 -10.98 -1.89 -6.00
CA LEU A 205 -10.58 -1.70 -4.60
C LEU A 205 -10.42 -3.05 -3.86
N ARG A 206 -10.29 -4.16 -4.60
CA ARG A 206 -10.20 -5.50 -3.99
C ARG A 206 -9.05 -5.59 -2.99
N GLY A 207 -9.35 -6.06 -1.78
CA GLY A 207 -8.36 -6.23 -0.72
C GLY A 207 -7.70 -4.94 -0.23
N SER A 208 -8.22 -3.77 -0.58
CA SER A 208 -7.75 -2.48 -0.04
C SER A 208 -8.17 -2.29 1.42
N VAL A 209 -7.51 -1.37 2.13
CA VAL A 209 -7.89 -0.99 3.50
C VAL A 209 -8.36 0.46 3.51
N ILE A 210 -9.63 0.68 3.88
CA ILE A 210 -10.32 1.97 3.84
C ILE A 210 -10.93 2.26 5.22
N LEU A 211 -10.05 2.41 6.23
CA LEU A 211 -10.46 2.68 7.60
C LEU A 211 -10.25 4.16 7.95
N GLY A 212 -11.29 4.82 8.48
CA GLY A 212 -11.23 6.22 8.86
C GLY A 212 -11.06 7.18 7.68
N ALA A 213 -11.32 6.74 6.46
CA ALA A 213 -11.31 7.59 5.28
C ALA A 213 -12.56 8.46 5.21
N ALA A 214 -12.42 9.70 4.73
CA ALA A 214 -13.56 10.58 4.46
C ALA A 214 -14.17 10.21 3.10
N PHE A 215 -15.48 9.86 3.10
CA PHE A 215 -16.18 9.25 1.96
C PHE A 215 -17.40 10.07 1.49
N GLU A 216 -17.57 11.30 1.96
CA GLU A 216 -18.66 12.16 1.54
C GLU A 216 -18.53 12.52 0.05
N GLY A 217 -19.63 12.43 -0.69
CA GLY A 217 -19.67 12.80 -2.12
C GLY A 217 -18.97 11.86 -3.07
N VAL A 218 -18.41 10.73 -2.61
CA VAL A 218 -17.72 9.77 -3.48
C VAL A 218 -18.70 9.10 -4.45
N VAL A 219 -18.37 9.13 -5.73
CA VAL A 219 -19.09 8.40 -6.78
C VAL A 219 -18.43 7.03 -6.97
N LEU A 220 -19.13 5.95 -6.62
CA LEU A 220 -18.60 4.59 -6.61
C LEU A 220 -18.98 3.78 -7.87
N GLY A 221 -20.13 4.09 -8.50
CA GLY A 221 -20.61 3.36 -9.68
C GLY A 221 -20.39 1.84 -9.55
N ASP A 222 -19.71 1.25 -10.55
CA ASP A 222 -19.39 -0.18 -10.61
C ASP A 222 -18.05 -0.52 -9.91
N ALA A 223 -17.63 0.25 -8.90
CA ALA A 223 -16.40 -0.03 -8.15
C ALA A 223 -16.47 -1.40 -7.46
N ASP A 224 -15.40 -2.19 -7.57
CA ASP A 224 -15.31 -3.51 -6.94
C ASP A 224 -14.49 -3.43 -5.65
N ALA A 225 -15.16 -3.61 -4.50
CA ALA A 225 -14.53 -3.62 -3.18
C ALA A 225 -14.53 -5.02 -2.53
N ALA A 226 -14.56 -6.08 -3.31
CA ALA A 226 -14.54 -7.45 -2.78
C ALA A 226 -13.26 -7.69 -1.94
N GLY A 227 -13.45 -8.15 -0.70
CA GLY A 227 -12.35 -8.35 0.25
C GLY A 227 -11.67 -7.07 0.72
N ALA A 228 -12.25 -5.89 0.47
CA ALA A 228 -11.77 -4.64 1.06
C ALA A 228 -12.14 -4.57 2.54
N ILE A 229 -11.23 -4.02 3.34
CA ILE A 229 -11.43 -3.77 4.77
C ILE A 229 -12.01 -2.37 4.93
N LEU A 230 -13.29 -2.30 5.31
CA LEU A 230 -14.08 -1.07 5.34
C LEU A 230 -14.59 -0.80 6.76
N ASP A 231 -14.53 0.45 7.20
CA ASP A 231 -15.31 0.87 8.37
C ASP A 231 -16.81 1.01 8.05
N ALA A 232 -17.62 1.32 9.06
CA ALA A 232 -19.07 1.43 8.90
C ALA A 232 -19.48 2.51 7.88
N ASN A 233 -18.75 3.63 7.80
CA ASN A 233 -19.07 4.74 6.90
C ASN A 233 -18.78 4.38 5.44
N ALA A 234 -17.59 3.83 5.15
CA ALA A 234 -17.22 3.37 3.83
C ALA A 234 -18.20 2.28 3.38
N ARG A 235 -18.48 1.28 4.23
CA ARG A 235 -19.43 0.20 3.93
C ARG A 235 -20.83 0.73 3.58
N ALA A 236 -21.36 1.68 4.37
CA ALA A 236 -22.66 2.29 4.09
C ALA A 236 -22.68 3.03 2.74
N SER A 237 -21.57 3.63 2.33
CA SER A 237 -21.45 4.31 1.03
C SER A 237 -21.45 3.33 -0.13
N PHE A 238 -20.72 2.22 -0.04
CA PHE A 238 -20.76 1.14 -1.03
C PHE A 238 -22.14 0.48 -1.11
N ALA A 239 -22.80 0.23 0.03
CA ALA A 239 -24.14 -0.35 0.05
C ALA A 239 -25.17 0.57 -0.62
N ARG A 240 -25.10 1.90 -0.38
CA ARG A 240 -25.96 2.91 -1.05
C ARG A 240 -25.73 2.96 -2.56
N ALA A 241 -24.49 2.75 -2.99
CA ALA A 241 -24.16 2.66 -4.42
C ALA A 241 -24.60 1.34 -5.08
N GLY A 242 -25.30 0.47 -4.34
CA GLY A 242 -25.78 -0.82 -4.86
C GLY A 242 -24.72 -1.92 -4.92
N ASN A 243 -23.53 -1.69 -4.35
CA ASN A 243 -22.44 -2.66 -4.40
C ASN A 243 -22.69 -3.83 -3.45
N ALA A 244 -23.02 -5.01 -4.00
CA ALA A 244 -23.33 -6.20 -3.23
C ALA A 244 -22.09 -6.89 -2.63
N SER A 245 -20.88 -6.57 -3.13
CA SER A 245 -19.64 -7.25 -2.70
C SER A 245 -19.21 -6.93 -1.27
N VAL A 246 -19.79 -5.89 -0.66
CA VAL A 246 -19.48 -5.43 0.71
C VAL A 246 -20.55 -5.80 1.75
N LYS A 247 -21.59 -6.53 1.37
CA LYS A 247 -22.62 -6.96 2.31
C LYS A 247 -22.11 -8.14 3.13
N PHE A 248 -22.30 -8.07 4.45
CA PHE A 248 -22.10 -9.24 5.29
C PHE A 248 -23.13 -10.31 4.98
N ARG A 249 -22.69 -11.55 5.05
CA ARG A 249 -23.57 -12.71 5.01
C ARG A 249 -24.26 -12.85 6.38
N GLU A 250 -25.57 -12.96 6.38
CA GLU A 250 -26.30 -13.42 7.56
C GLU A 250 -26.07 -14.93 7.72
N LEU A 251 -25.73 -15.34 8.94
CA LEU A 251 -25.64 -16.76 9.26
C LEU A 251 -27.05 -17.36 9.37
N ALA A 252 -27.22 -18.55 8.83
CA ALA A 252 -28.42 -19.33 9.06
C ALA A 252 -28.33 -20.02 10.44
N GLY A 253 -28.62 -19.27 11.50
CA GLY A 253 -28.47 -19.71 12.88
C GLY A 253 -27.39 -18.91 13.63
N SER A 254 -27.01 -19.35 14.82
CA SER A 254 -26.00 -18.69 15.64
C SER A 254 -24.58 -19.14 15.29
N VAL A 255 -23.58 -18.35 15.71
CA VAL A 255 -22.16 -18.74 15.61
C VAL A 255 -21.89 -19.99 16.45
N GLU A 256 -22.54 -20.10 17.61
CA GLU A 256 -22.46 -21.26 18.52
C GLU A 256 -22.94 -22.54 17.85
N GLU A 257 -24.08 -22.51 17.18
CA GLU A 257 -24.61 -23.67 16.42
C GLU A 257 -23.64 -24.09 15.30
N ALA A 258 -23.04 -23.09 14.59
CA ALA A 258 -22.05 -23.37 13.56
C ALA A 258 -20.77 -23.99 14.13
N LEU A 259 -20.32 -23.56 15.33
CA LEU A 259 -19.20 -24.16 16.06
C LEU A 259 -19.48 -25.59 16.51
N ASP A 260 -20.70 -25.88 17.01
CA ASP A 260 -21.11 -27.23 17.39
C ASP A 260 -21.16 -28.17 16.18
N ASP A 261 -21.66 -27.69 15.03
CA ASP A 261 -21.63 -28.44 13.78
C ASP A 261 -20.19 -28.72 13.34
N HIS A 262 -19.29 -27.75 13.49
CA HIS A 262 -17.88 -27.89 13.16
C HIS A 262 -17.17 -28.88 14.09
N ALA A 263 -17.45 -28.84 15.38
CA ALA A 263 -16.91 -29.80 16.33
C ALA A 263 -17.32 -31.26 15.96
N ARG A 264 -18.59 -31.47 15.54
CA ARG A 264 -19.01 -32.77 14.98
C ARG A 264 -18.27 -33.15 13.71
N TRP A 265 -18.03 -32.19 12.83
CA TRP A 265 -17.28 -32.39 11.59
C TRP A 265 -15.83 -32.81 11.87
N ILE A 266 -15.13 -32.16 12.83
CA ILE A 266 -13.78 -32.55 13.25
C ILE A 266 -13.78 -33.94 13.85
N ALA A 267 -14.65 -34.21 14.85
CA ALA A 267 -14.69 -35.47 15.56
C ALA A 267 -15.00 -36.67 14.66
N SER A 268 -15.80 -36.44 13.61
CA SER A 268 -16.18 -37.49 12.64
C SER A 268 -15.22 -37.56 11.43
N GLN A 269 -14.16 -36.77 11.39
CA GLN A 269 -13.25 -36.64 10.22
C GLN A 269 -14.02 -36.30 8.93
N GLY A 270 -15.04 -35.46 9.05
CA GLY A 270 -15.85 -34.99 7.92
C GLY A 270 -17.09 -35.85 7.60
N ALA A 271 -17.34 -36.97 8.31
CA ALA A 271 -18.46 -37.84 8.03
C ALA A 271 -19.81 -37.26 8.51
N SER A 272 -19.82 -36.39 9.50
CA SER A 272 -21.00 -35.70 10.03
C SER A 272 -20.68 -34.27 10.45
N GLY A 273 -21.72 -33.43 10.64
CA GLY A 273 -21.55 -32.01 10.88
C GLY A 273 -21.17 -31.22 9.62
N LYS A 274 -20.69 -30.00 9.79
CA LYS A 274 -20.28 -29.12 8.67
C LYS A 274 -18.99 -28.41 9.03
N ARG A 275 -18.10 -28.31 8.06
CA ARG A 275 -16.91 -27.44 8.17
C ARG A 275 -17.35 -26.00 8.40
N LEU A 276 -16.78 -25.33 9.40
CA LEU A 276 -17.10 -23.95 9.74
C LEU A 276 -16.68 -23.01 8.60
N ASP A 277 -17.65 -22.26 8.09
CA ASP A 277 -17.43 -21.18 7.14
C ASP A 277 -18.12 -19.91 7.66
N LEU A 278 -17.31 -18.98 8.18
CA LEU A 278 -17.71 -17.67 8.65
C LEU A 278 -17.21 -16.56 7.69
N SER A 279 -17.01 -16.89 6.42
CA SER A 279 -16.58 -15.89 5.42
C SER A 279 -17.65 -14.82 5.23
N ASN A 280 -17.19 -13.56 5.10
CA ASN A 280 -18.03 -12.38 4.95
C ASN A 280 -19.00 -12.17 6.14
N VAL A 281 -18.60 -12.52 7.36
CA VAL A 281 -19.39 -12.34 8.60
C VAL A 281 -18.73 -11.29 9.48
N ASP A 282 -19.54 -10.51 10.20
CA ASP A 282 -19.04 -9.62 11.26
C ASP A 282 -18.99 -10.40 12.58
N LEU A 283 -17.79 -10.62 13.06
CA LEU A 283 -17.45 -11.34 14.29
C LEU A 283 -16.76 -10.42 15.29
N SER A 284 -16.93 -9.09 15.13
CA SER A 284 -16.23 -8.09 15.97
C SER A 284 -16.51 -8.33 17.46
N GLY A 285 -15.43 -8.46 18.24
CA GLY A 285 -15.49 -8.68 19.68
C GLY A 285 -15.99 -10.06 20.12
N PHE A 286 -16.21 -11.00 19.19
CA PHE A 286 -16.63 -12.36 19.54
C PHE A 286 -15.49 -13.13 20.21
N SER A 287 -15.83 -14.07 21.12
CA SER A 287 -14.83 -14.93 21.78
C SER A 287 -14.89 -16.37 21.22
N PHE A 288 -13.74 -16.80 20.72
CA PHE A 288 -13.44 -18.17 20.29
C PHE A 288 -12.38 -18.84 21.16
N ASP A 289 -12.18 -18.35 22.39
CA ASP A 289 -11.13 -18.82 23.29
C ASP A 289 -11.21 -20.33 23.51
N GLY A 290 -10.07 -21.01 23.30
CA GLY A 290 -9.94 -22.46 23.48
C GLY A 290 -10.77 -23.31 22.51
N LYS A 291 -11.46 -22.74 21.54
CA LYS A 291 -12.25 -23.50 20.55
C LYS A 291 -11.35 -24.18 19.53
N ASP A 292 -11.74 -25.38 19.09
CA ASP A 292 -11.12 -26.00 17.92
C ASP A 292 -11.85 -25.58 16.65
N MET A 293 -11.17 -24.78 15.85
CA MET A 293 -11.64 -24.28 14.56
C MET A 293 -10.69 -24.71 13.44
N SER A 294 -10.06 -25.89 13.59
CA SER A 294 -9.11 -26.41 12.60
C SER A 294 -9.76 -26.52 11.22
N GLY A 295 -9.11 -25.93 10.24
CA GLY A 295 -9.61 -25.87 8.87
C GLY A 295 -10.78 -24.92 8.63
N ALA A 296 -11.23 -24.15 9.61
CA ALA A 296 -12.30 -23.16 9.40
C ALA A 296 -11.94 -22.11 8.35
N VAL A 297 -12.95 -21.54 7.69
CA VAL A 297 -12.80 -20.49 6.68
C VAL A 297 -13.47 -19.20 7.18
N LEU A 298 -12.69 -18.13 7.30
CA LEU A 298 -13.13 -16.82 7.77
C LEU A 298 -12.67 -15.70 6.81
N ARG A 299 -12.67 -15.98 5.51
CA ARG A 299 -12.22 -15.00 4.49
C ARG A 299 -13.12 -13.78 4.46
N ASN A 300 -12.50 -12.59 4.27
CA ASN A 300 -13.22 -11.32 4.13
C ASN A 300 -14.13 -11.01 5.33
N SER A 301 -13.90 -11.62 6.48
CA SER A 301 -14.68 -11.37 7.70
C SER A 301 -14.12 -10.19 8.48
N VAL A 302 -14.94 -9.60 9.34
CA VAL A 302 -14.49 -8.62 10.32
C VAL A 302 -14.49 -9.32 11.69
N ALA A 303 -13.31 -9.55 12.24
CA ALA A 303 -13.10 -10.11 13.58
C ALA A 303 -12.26 -9.14 14.44
N ALA A 304 -12.49 -7.84 14.24
CA ALA A 304 -11.84 -6.81 15.02
C ALA A 304 -12.14 -6.99 16.51
N ARG A 305 -11.09 -6.98 17.36
CA ARG A 305 -11.19 -7.24 18.80
C ARG A 305 -11.77 -8.60 19.18
N ALA A 306 -11.87 -9.55 18.25
CA ALA A 306 -12.25 -10.92 18.58
C ALA A 306 -11.14 -11.60 19.39
N SER A 307 -11.51 -12.53 20.26
CA SER A 307 -10.57 -13.31 21.04
C SER A 307 -10.49 -14.74 20.53
N PHE A 308 -9.24 -15.20 20.30
CA PHE A 308 -8.88 -16.55 19.89
C PHE A 308 -7.81 -17.14 20.80
N ARG A 309 -7.77 -16.72 22.07
CA ARG A 309 -6.73 -17.14 23.02
C ARG A 309 -6.71 -18.62 23.21
N GLY A 310 -5.54 -19.27 23.02
CA GLY A 310 -5.40 -20.70 23.15
C GLY A 310 -6.28 -21.54 22.22
N ALA A 311 -6.90 -20.93 21.20
CA ALA A 311 -7.72 -21.65 20.23
C ALA A 311 -6.87 -22.54 19.32
N VAL A 312 -7.43 -23.65 18.83
CA VAL A 312 -6.82 -24.51 17.83
C VAL A 312 -7.32 -24.08 16.45
N LEU A 313 -6.44 -23.46 15.69
CA LEU A 313 -6.72 -22.80 14.40
C LEU A 313 -5.84 -23.36 13.28
N VAL A 314 -5.50 -24.65 13.35
CA VAL A 314 -4.66 -25.32 12.34
C VAL A 314 -5.35 -25.25 10.99
N LEU A 315 -4.63 -24.79 9.93
CA LEU A 315 -5.18 -24.63 8.58
C LEU A 315 -6.35 -23.63 8.47
N VAL A 316 -6.51 -22.74 9.43
CA VAL A 316 -7.53 -21.68 9.34
C VAL A 316 -7.26 -20.74 8.18
N ASP A 317 -8.32 -20.21 7.58
CA ASP A 317 -8.20 -19.24 6.49
C ASP A 317 -8.86 -17.90 6.84
N PHE A 318 -8.02 -16.91 7.22
CA PHE A 318 -8.39 -15.53 7.49
C PHE A 318 -7.99 -14.57 6.35
N ALA A 319 -7.81 -15.07 5.13
CA ALA A 319 -7.38 -14.19 4.04
C ALA A 319 -8.32 -12.99 3.88
N SER A 320 -7.73 -11.78 3.70
CA SER A 320 -8.44 -10.51 3.49
C SER A 320 -9.41 -10.14 4.63
N SER A 321 -9.15 -10.57 5.86
CA SER A 321 -10.01 -10.27 7.02
C SER A 321 -9.46 -9.10 7.84
N ASP A 322 -10.37 -8.37 8.50
CA ASP A 322 -10.01 -7.39 9.53
C ASP A 322 -9.88 -8.11 10.88
N LEU A 323 -8.65 -8.24 11.35
CA LEU A 323 -8.27 -8.84 12.62
C LEU A 323 -7.62 -7.79 13.55
N SER A 324 -7.92 -6.51 13.33
CA SER A 324 -7.36 -5.42 14.15
C SER A 324 -7.71 -5.63 15.63
N HIS A 325 -6.69 -5.49 16.49
CA HIS A 325 -6.81 -5.72 17.94
C HIS A 325 -7.27 -7.14 18.34
N ALA A 326 -7.34 -8.11 17.42
CA ALA A 326 -7.68 -9.49 17.76
C ALA A 326 -6.60 -10.14 18.63
N ASP A 327 -7.00 -11.05 19.50
CA ASP A 327 -6.09 -11.72 20.46
C ASP A 327 -5.93 -13.20 20.11
N PHE A 328 -4.77 -13.56 19.56
CA PHE A 328 -4.35 -14.93 19.25
C PHE A 328 -3.27 -15.43 20.21
N THR A 329 -3.19 -14.86 21.42
CA THR A 329 -2.18 -15.26 22.40
C THR A 329 -2.25 -16.76 22.65
N ASP A 330 -1.10 -17.44 22.54
CA ASP A 330 -0.92 -18.89 22.75
C ASP A 330 -1.80 -19.78 21.82
N ALA A 331 -2.32 -19.24 20.72
CA ALA A 331 -3.12 -20.02 19.76
C ALA A 331 -2.25 -20.96 18.91
N ASP A 332 -2.81 -22.10 18.51
CA ASP A 332 -2.21 -23.00 17.52
C ASP A 332 -2.67 -22.62 16.11
N LEU A 333 -1.86 -21.86 15.40
CA LEU A 333 -2.10 -21.29 14.09
C LEU A 333 -1.30 -22.00 12.99
N ARG A 334 -0.87 -23.24 13.23
CA ARG A 334 -0.04 -23.98 12.26
C ARG A 334 -0.68 -24.05 10.88
N ALA A 335 0.12 -23.68 9.86
CA ALA A 335 -0.30 -23.60 8.46
C ALA A 335 -1.52 -22.68 8.22
N GLY A 336 -1.82 -21.74 9.12
CA GLY A 336 -2.89 -20.76 8.96
C GLY A 336 -2.60 -19.75 7.86
N THR A 337 -3.63 -19.25 7.20
CA THR A 337 -3.55 -18.25 6.12
C THR A 337 -4.11 -16.92 6.57
N PHE A 338 -3.28 -15.88 6.51
CA PHE A 338 -3.61 -14.48 6.85
C PHE A 338 -3.29 -13.53 5.70
N LYS A 339 -3.23 -14.05 4.46
CA LYS A 339 -2.87 -13.28 3.27
C LYS A 339 -3.73 -12.03 3.15
N ARG A 340 -3.07 -10.85 2.92
CA ARG A 340 -3.74 -9.55 2.78
C ARG A 340 -4.64 -9.16 3.97
N GLY A 341 -4.53 -9.85 5.11
CA GLY A 341 -5.28 -9.52 6.33
C GLY A 341 -4.77 -8.23 6.97
N TYR A 342 -5.64 -7.56 7.71
CA TYR A 342 -5.31 -6.36 8.49
C TYR A 342 -5.31 -6.72 9.99
N MET A 343 -4.14 -6.68 10.60
CA MET A 343 -3.87 -7.14 11.98
C MET A 343 -3.17 -6.06 12.81
N ALA A 344 -3.52 -4.78 12.55
CA ALA A 344 -2.96 -3.70 13.38
C ALA A 344 -3.31 -3.92 14.84
N ASP A 345 -2.32 -3.76 15.74
CA ASP A 345 -2.47 -3.94 17.18
C ASP A 345 -2.95 -5.35 17.61
N ALA A 346 -2.93 -6.35 16.72
CA ALA A 346 -3.30 -7.72 17.07
C ALA A 346 -2.20 -8.39 17.93
N LYS A 347 -2.60 -9.36 18.75
CA LYS A 347 -1.71 -10.08 19.66
C LYS A 347 -1.52 -11.52 19.18
N PHE A 348 -0.28 -11.89 18.89
CA PHE A 348 0.15 -13.24 18.53
C PHE A 348 1.23 -13.75 19.51
N ALA A 349 1.29 -13.17 20.72
CA ALA A 349 2.32 -13.55 21.70
C ALA A 349 2.26 -15.04 22.00
N GLY A 350 3.36 -15.77 21.83
CA GLY A 350 3.43 -17.22 22.04
C GLY A 350 2.69 -18.08 21.02
N ALA A 351 2.08 -17.51 19.98
CA ALA A 351 1.34 -18.27 18.96
C ALA A 351 2.27 -19.21 18.18
N ASN A 352 1.76 -20.40 17.86
CA ASN A 352 2.46 -21.41 17.08
C ASN A 352 2.03 -21.36 15.61
N LEU A 353 2.90 -20.86 14.73
CA LEU A 353 2.67 -20.70 13.29
C LEU A 353 3.58 -21.63 12.46
N GLN A 354 4.04 -22.73 13.04
CA GLN A 354 4.89 -23.72 12.37
C GLN A 354 4.18 -24.36 11.16
N PRO A 355 4.93 -24.89 10.21
CA PRO A 355 4.35 -25.65 9.11
C PRO A 355 3.76 -26.97 9.60
N VAL A 356 2.76 -27.45 8.87
CA VAL A 356 2.19 -28.80 9.01
C VAL A 356 2.61 -29.65 7.83
N ARG A 357 2.98 -30.92 8.07
CA ARG A 357 3.31 -31.89 7.03
C ARG A 357 2.19 -32.92 6.90
N PHE A 358 1.73 -33.14 5.68
CA PHE A 358 0.72 -34.14 5.32
C PHE A 358 1.35 -35.26 4.51
N GLY A 359 0.89 -36.49 4.69
CA GLY A 359 1.34 -37.64 3.86
C GLY A 359 2.70 -38.23 4.27
N GLY A 360 3.06 -38.18 5.55
CA GLY A 360 4.29 -38.79 6.09
C GLY A 360 5.58 -38.01 5.75
N ALA A 361 6.73 -38.70 5.78
CA ALA A 361 8.06 -38.05 5.65
C ALA A 361 8.31 -37.34 4.32
N THR A 362 7.70 -37.81 3.23
CA THR A 362 7.80 -37.22 1.87
C THR A 362 6.62 -36.34 1.50
N GLY A 363 5.69 -36.13 2.44
CA GLY A 363 4.44 -35.42 2.19
C GLY A 363 4.61 -33.91 2.01
N GLN A 364 3.54 -33.28 1.52
CA GLN A 364 3.47 -31.84 1.31
C GLN A 364 3.58 -31.08 2.63
N VAL A 365 4.42 -30.05 2.65
CA VAL A 365 4.55 -29.12 3.78
C VAL A 365 3.71 -27.87 3.50
N MET A 366 2.81 -27.54 4.39
CA MET A 366 2.03 -26.29 4.35
C MET A 366 2.54 -25.36 5.45
N ALA A 367 2.98 -24.18 5.08
CA ALA A 367 3.45 -23.15 5.98
C ALA A 367 2.35 -22.14 6.28
N ALA A 368 2.44 -21.47 7.43
CA ALA A 368 1.60 -20.31 7.69
C ALA A 368 1.94 -19.18 6.71
N SER A 369 0.94 -18.38 6.30
CA SER A 369 1.14 -17.33 5.30
C SER A 369 0.55 -16.00 5.76
N PHE A 370 1.42 -14.98 5.76
CA PHE A 370 1.09 -13.57 5.95
C PHE A 370 1.44 -12.74 4.70
N GLU A 371 1.48 -13.36 3.54
CA GLU A 371 1.78 -12.66 2.29
C GLU A 371 0.94 -11.39 2.16
N ARG A 372 1.62 -10.21 2.04
CA ARG A 372 0.97 -8.88 1.94
C ARG A 372 0.06 -8.53 3.12
N ALA A 373 0.22 -9.17 4.26
CA ALA A 373 -0.53 -8.85 5.48
C ALA A 373 0.00 -7.56 6.13
N ARG A 374 -0.84 -6.88 6.90
CA ARG A 374 -0.49 -5.65 7.61
C ARG A 374 -0.56 -5.90 9.11
N LEU A 375 0.62 -5.99 9.74
CA LEU A 375 0.80 -6.29 11.17
C LEU A 375 1.35 -5.06 11.93
N TRP A 376 0.98 -3.87 11.49
CA TRP A 376 1.42 -2.63 12.13
C TRP A 376 1.12 -2.65 13.64
N ARG A 377 2.16 -2.45 14.49
CA ARG A 377 2.12 -2.53 15.95
C ARG A 377 1.58 -3.85 16.52
N ALA A 378 1.54 -4.91 15.76
CA ALA A 378 1.15 -6.21 16.28
C ALA A 378 2.22 -6.75 17.27
N ASP A 379 1.77 -7.49 18.28
CA ASP A 379 2.67 -8.18 19.22
C ASP A 379 2.83 -9.65 18.82
N LEU A 380 3.99 -9.99 18.27
CA LEU A 380 4.39 -11.35 17.90
C LEU A 380 5.49 -11.88 18.85
N SER A 381 5.60 -11.34 20.08
CA SER A 381 6.61 -11.77 21.02
C SER A 381 6.55 -13.28 21.23
N ARG A 382 7.70 -13.98 21.12
CA ARG A 382 7.83 -15.43 21.27
C ARG A 382 6.99 -16.28 20.30
N ALA A 383 6.39 -15.67 19.27
CA ALA A 383 5.68 -16.41 18.24
C ALA A 383 6.66 -17.26 17.40
N VAL A 384 6.22 -18.46 16.98
CA VAL A 384 7.04 -19.37 16.19
C VAL A 384 6.58 -19.33 14.73
N LEU A 385 7.34 -18.58 13.88
CA LEU A 385 7.05 -18.33 12.46
C LEU A 385 8.04 -19.04 11.52
N ARG A 386 8.67 -20.12 11.97
CA ARG A 386 9.63 -20.87 11.13
C ARG A 386 9.00 -21.29 9.82
N LYS A 387 9.73 -21.04 8.70
CA LYS A 387 9.28 -21.36 7.33
C LYS A 387 7.98 -20.64 6.91
N ALA A 388 7.52 -19.65 7.66
CA ALA A 388 6.33 -18.90 7.27
C ALA A 388 6.56 -18.07 6.01
N GLU A 389 5.50 -17.90 5.22
CA GLU A 389 5.47 -17.03 4.05
C GLU A 389 5.10 -15.61 4.51
N LEU A 390 6.09 -14.71 4.57
CA LEU A 390 5.95 -13.35 5.09
C LEU A 390 6.23 -12.30 4.00
N SER A 391 6.27 -12.71 2.71
CA SER A 391 6.62 -11.83 1.62
C SER A 391 5.69 -10.62 1.55
N HIS A 392 6.29 -9.43 1.40
CA HIS A 392 5.61 -8.14 1.36
C HIS A 392 4.73 -7.83 2.59
N ALA A 393 4.88 -8.53 3.70
CA ALA A 393 4.18 -8.22 4.94
C ALA A 393 4.73 -6.94 5.59
N ASP A 394 3.85 -6.16 6.22
CA ASP A 394 4.21 -4.92 6.91
C ASP A 394 4.22 -5.15 8.43
N PHE A 395 5.41 -5.29 9.02
CA PHE A 395 5.67 -5.39 10.45
C PHE A 395 6.13 -4.06 11.06
N SER A 396 5.83 -2.93 10.42
CA SER A 396 6.24 -1.63 10.95
C SER A 396 5.71 -1.42 12.37
N GLU A 397 6.60 -0.98 13.28
CA GLU A 397 6.33 -0.79 14.71
C GLU A 397 5.87 -2.07 15.46
N ALA A 398 5.92 -3.25 14.84
CA ALA A 398 5.56 -4.51 15.50
C ALA A 398 6.58 -4.95 16.54
N ILE A 399 6.14 -5.73 17.52
CA ILE A 399 6.98 -6.31 18.57
C ILE A 399 7.24 -7.78 18.23
N LEU A 400 8.49 -8.12 17.87
CA LEU A 400 8.93 -9.48 17.53
C LEU A 400 9.98 -10.02 18.50
N ARG A 401 9.92 -9.58 19.77
CA ARG A 401 10.87 -10.00 20.80
C ARG A 401 10.89 -11.51 20.95
N ALA A 402 12.08 -12.11 20.80
CA ALA A 402 12.28 -13.55 20.89
C ALA A 402 11.40 -14.39 19.95
N ALA A 403 10.86 -13.80 18.87
CA ALA A 403 10.15 -14.54 17.84
C ALA A 403 11.12 -15.39 17.02
N ASP A 404 10.67 -16.52 16.47
CA ASP A 404 11.47 -17.41 15.62
C ASP A 404 11.02 -17.31 14.16
N LEU A 405 11.79 -16.56 13.34
CA LEU A 405 11.57 -16.35 11.91
C LEU A 405 12.55 -17.16 11.04
N ARG A 406 13.27 -18.12 11.60
CA ARG A 406 14.23 -18.90 10.81
C ARG A 406 13.56 -19.64 9.66
N GLU A 407 14.21 -19.65 8.51
CA GLU A 407 13.72 -20.23 7.27
C GLU A 407 12.44 -19.57 6.72
N ALA A 408 12.00 -18.42 7.28
CA ALA A 408 10.84 -17.67 6.76
C ALA A 408 11.20 -16.91 5.47
N ASN A 409 10.24 -16.82 4.55
CA ASN A 409 10.40 -15.98 3.37
C ASN A 409 10.05 -14.52 3.73
N LEU A 410 11.05 -13.63 3.73
CA LEU A 410 10.94 -12.23 4.11
C LEU A 410 11.03 -11.28 2.90
N ASP A 411 10.92 -11.78 1.67
CA ASP A 411 11.07 -10.95 0.47
C ASP A 411 10.10 -9.76 0.48
N GLY A 412 10.65 -8.54 0.39
CA GLY A 412 9.87 -7.30 0.44
C GLY A 412 9.14 -7.03 1.75
N ALA A 413 9.37 -7.79 2.81
CA ALA A 413 8.78 -7.52 4.14
C ALA A 413 9.37 -6.24 4.76
N GLN A 414 8.56 -5.50 5.50
CA GLN A 414 8.92 -4.21 6.08
C GLN A 414 8.96 -4.30 7.61
N PHE A 415 10.07 -3.84 8.21
CA PHE A 415 10.31 -3.88 9.66
C PHE A 415 10.64 -2.50 10.24
N SER A 416 10.14 -1.41 9.62
CA SER A 416 10.41 -0.04 10.08
C SER A 416 10.01 0.14 11.53
N HIS A 417 10.99 0.48 12.39
CA HIS A 417 10.79 0.68 13.84
C HIS A 417 10.26 -0.56 14.59
N ALA A 418 10.37 -1.77 14.04
CA ALA A 418 10.00 -2.99 14.73
C ALA A 418 10.99 -3.31 15.86
N ASP A 419 10.48 -3.89 16.97
CA ASP A 419 11.31 -4.37 18.07
C ASP A 419 11.68 -5.84 17.86
N LEU A 420 12.91 -6.07 17.48
CA LEU A 420 13.48 -7.38 17.12
C LEU A 420 14.38 -7.97 18.21
N ALA A 421 14.31 -7.47 19.46
CA ALA A 421 15.18 -7.92 20.52
C ALA A 421 15.10 -9.44 20.73
N GLY A 422 16.22 -10.15 20.52
CA GLY A 422 16.30 -11.61 20.65
C GLY A 422 15.54 -12.40 19.58
N CYS A 423 15.09 -11.77 18.51
CA CYS A 423 14.46 -12.44 17.36
C CYS A 423 15.47 -13.38 16.67
N LEU A 424 15.05 -14.60 16.35
CA LEU A 424 15.84 -15.57 15.59
C LEU A 424 15.51 -15.45 14.10
N ILE A 425 16.50 -15.07 13.29
CA ILE A 425 16.37 -14.85 11.86
C ILE A 425 17.63 -15.32 11.12
N ASP A 426 17.46 -15.86 9.91
CA ASP A 426 18.57 -16.26 9.04
C ASP A 426 18.93 -15.11 8.09
N GLY A 427 20.11 -14.55 8.22
CA GLY A 427 20.63 -13.49 7.36
C GLY A 427 20.14 -12.06 7.73
N PRO A 428 20.47 -11.06 6.89
CA PRO A 428 20.07 -9.67 7.12
C PRO A 428 18.58 -9.48 6.85
N LEU A 429 17.96 -8.55 7.59
CA LEU A 429 16.60 -8.10 7.29
C LEU A 429 16.53 -7.41 5.91
N PRO A 430 15.44 -7.56 5.17
CA PRO A 430 15.20 -6.75 3.98
C PRO A 430 15.12 -5.26 4.37
N ASN A 431 15.68 -4.40 3.53
CA ASN A 431 15.75 -2.94 3.74
C ASN A 431 14.39 -2.26 3.59
#